data_aecb384d1d527ef1a3d355c650b26f16
#
_entry.id   aecb384d1d527ef1a3d355c650b26f16
#
_cell.length_a   1.000
_cell.length_b   1.000
_cell.length_c   1.000
_cell.angle_alpha   90.00
_cell.angle_beta   90.00
_cell.angle_gamma   90.00
#
_symmetry.space_group_name_H-M   'P 1'
#
loop_
_entity.id
_entity.type
_entity.pdbx_description
1 polymer ?
#
loop_
_entity_poly.entity_id
_entity_poly.type
_entity_poly.pdbx_seq_one_letter_code
_entity_poly.pdbx_strand_id
1 'polypeptide(L)'
;MKVLCLGNNTLDTDDRCRAVAQSLGIDHRGLVSSFDHSQGAWHTSVMDLGRGDIIELAKQADRVLMLAQPLSAWSHPDSWLRTVEIIDEVNGEFQDQDAVSRYRYWQRVLETNPGFCILPWVEHMTRNDYAVLCCRSHKPVTKCLSVDDWAHDAGYQAIRADMLQGHTRPDHCDACYQQEAVSSSSDRYRETLEWTNRLKLDSLADLDSIREPVYFEMRASNKCNLKCRTCGPEYSHLIAHERKAMQILPANYRAERNNNRFESMPMHTMRKLYVAGGEPLIMPEFIGFLNRARDAGYRDFELVINTNCTTLTDQFRDLIQDFNNVTFIVSIDGVGAVNDYIRSNSQWYKILSNLHWLNDHKFHISINTVVSTYNAARLHEIFQWLDQDFPDIGVNLMTAFSADNLFDALHHGNLDLVRQSVQHALATKSVNNGPTSRRWLQDFLQQIGHRENHVFAYENFLAYNTRLDDHRGTCLGKILPELIDRKLQ
;
A
#
# COMPACT_ATOMS: atom_id res chain seq x y z
N MET A 1 14.07 -36.23 15.56
CA MET A 1 14.56 -34.84 15.41
C MET A 1 13.36 -33.97 15.07
N LYS A 2 13.12 -32.93 15.86
CA LYS A 2 12.07 -31.95 15.58
C LYS A 2 12.70 -30.75 14.88
N VAL A 3 12.18 -30.36 13.73
CA VAL A 3 12.65 -29.16 13.00
C VAL A 3 11.53 -28.14 12.97
N LEU A 4 11.83 -26.93 13.42
CA LEU A 4 10.98 -25.77 13.30
C LEU A 4 11.39 -25.03 12.03
N CYS A 5 10.47 -24.92 11.04
CA CYS A 5 10.68 -24.10 9.85
C CYS A 5 9.88 -22.80 9.96
N LEU A 6 10.53 -21.69 9.74
CA LEU A 6 9.91 -20.35 9.71
C LEU A 6 9.88 -19.86 8.25
N GLY A 7 8.73 -19.40 7.78
CA GLY A 7 8.56 -18.90 6.41
C GLY A 7 7.28 -18.08 6.25
N ASN A 8 7.03 -17.56 5.06
CA ASN A 8 5.77 -16.88 4.74
C ASN A 8 4.64 -17.88 4.49
N ASN A 9 3.41 -17.46 4.72
CA ASN A 9 2.20 -18.28 4.63
C ASN A 9 1.77 -18.50 3.16
N THR A 10 2.55 -19.27 2.38
CA THR A 10 2.21 -19.66 1.00
C THR A 10 2.27 -21.17 0.83
N LEU A 11 1.46 -21.73 -0.08
CA LEU A 11 1.48 -23.15 -0.45
C LEU A 11 2.90 -23.59 -0.88
N ASP A 12 3.64 -22.74 -1.58
CA ASP A 12 5.03 -22.97 -1.97
C ASP A 12 5.95 -23.15 -0.75
N THR A 13 5.71 -22.44 0.33
CA THR A 13 6.48 -22.58 1.58
C THR A 13 6.25 -23.95 2.23
N ASP A 14 5.03 -24.47 2.22
CA ASP A 14 4.72 -25.80 2.77
C ASP A 14 5.41 -26.91 1.97
N ASP A 15 5.36 -26.82 0.65
CA ASP A 15 6.04 -27.80 -0.24
C ASP A 15 7.56 -27.73 -0.08
N ARG A 16 8.14 -26.55 0.07
CA ARG A 16 9.57 -26.38 0.32
C ARG A 16 9.99 -26.93 1.68
N CYS A 17 9.19 -26.71 2.74
CA CYS A 17 9.46 -27.31 4.05
C CYS A 17 9.38 -28.84 4.02
N ARG A 18 8.43 -29.40 3.28
CA ARG A 18 8.36 -30.86 3.06
C ARG A 18 9.59 -31.36 2.32
N ALA A 19 10.01 -30.69 1.25
CA ALA A 19 11.20 -31.05 0.49
C ALA A 19 12.47 -31.00 1.35
N VAL A 20 12.63 -29.97 2.20
CA VAL A 20 13.75 -29.87 3.14
C VAL A 20 13.69 -30.99 4.17
N ALA A 21 12.53 -31.26 4.77
CA ALA A 21 12.35 -32.35 5.74
C ALA A 21 12.70 -33.71 5.11
N GLN A 22 12.24 -33.98 3.89
CA GLN A 22 12.57 -35.20 3.14
C GLN A 22 14.08 -35.31 2.87
N SER A 23 14.72 -34.21 2.45
CA SER A 23 16.17 -34.21 2.20
C SER A 23 17.01 -34.48 3.44
N LEU A 24 16.49 -34.13 4.60
CA LEU A 24 17.13 -34.35 5.91
C LEU A 24 16.73 -35.68 6.55
N GLY A 25 15.84 -36.47 5.95
CA GLY A 25 15.37 -37.75 6.46
C GLY A 25 14.57 -37.61 7.76
N ILE A 26 13.84 -36.53 7.93
CA ILE A 26 13.10 -36.20 9.16
C ILE A 26 11.60 -36.20 8.90
N ASP A 27 10.86 -36.63 9.94
CA ASP A 27 9.41 -36.55 9.96
C ASP A 27 8.99 -35.08 10.02
N HIS A 28 8.27 -34.62 8.99
CA HIS A 28 7.82 -33.25 8.85
C HIS A 28 6.72 -32.96 9.88
N ARG A 29 7.08 -32.33 10.97
CA ARG A 29 6.13 -31.80 11.95
C ARG A 29 6.35 -30.30 12.09
N GLY A 30 5.66 -29.53 11.25
CA GLY A 30 5.41 -28.14 11.54
C GLY A 30 6.14 -27.09 10.74
N LEU A 31 5.36 -26.40 9.98
CA LEU A 31 5.55 -25.04 9.52
C LEU A 31 4.99 -24.08 10.56
N VAL A 32 5.73 -23.05 10.91
CA VAL A 32 5.15 -21.95 11.70
C VAL A 32 4.72 -20.86 10.74
N SER A 33 3.65 -21.11 10.02
CA SER A 33 2.91 -20.05 9.34
C SER A 33 1.46 -19.96 9.83
N SER A 34 0.87 -21.06 10.31
CA SER A 34 -0.41 -21.10 11.02
C SER A 34 -0.59 -22.46 11.71
N PHE A 35 -1.34 -22.55 12.79
CA PHE A 35 -1.61 -23.79 13.50
C PHE A 35 -3.03 -24.24 13.24
N ASP A 36 -3.21 -25.41 12.63
CA ASP A 36 -4.51 -26.06 12.52
C ASP A 36 -4.68 -27.10 13.63
N HIS A 37 -5.47 -26.77 14.63
CA HIS A 37 -5.81 -27.66 15.73
C HIS A 37 -6.55 -28.93 15.31
N SER A 38 -7.19 -28.95 14.14
CA SER A 38 -8.01 -30.08 13.68
C SER A 38 -7.19 -31.22 13.08
N GLN A 39 -5.98 -30.94 12.60
CA GLN A 39 -5.12 -31.90 11.90
C GLN A 39 -3.78 -32.17 12.60
N GLY A 40 -3.51 -31.55 13.74
CA GLY A 40 -2.25 -31.73 14.48
C GLY A 40 -1.02 -31.17 13.74
N ALA A 41 -1.22 -30.36 12.71
CA ALA A 41 -0.19 -29.66 11.95
C ALA A 41 -0.11 -28.21 12.40
N TRP A 42 1.11 -27.73 12.57
CA TRP A 42 1.37 -26.34 12.97
C TRP A 42 1.37 -25.44 11.75
N HIS A 43 0.33 -24.64 11.58
CA HIS A 43 0.27 -23.57 10.60
C HIS A 43 0.02 -22.26 11.36
N THR A 44 1.07 -21.61 11.82
CA THR A 44 0.89 -20.32 12.51
C THR A 44 1.63 -19.25 11.74
N SER A 45 0.95 -18.16 11.38
CA SER A 45 1.60 -16.97 10.87
C SER A 45 2.54 -16.41 11.94
N VAL A 46 3.76 -16.06 11.55
CA VAL A 46 4.71 -15.35 12.44
C VAL A 46 4.12 -14.03 12.96
N MET A 47 3.11 -13.52 12.26
CA MET A 47 2.36 -12.31 12.66
C MET A 47 1.35 -12.58 13.78
N ASP A 48 0.86 -13.81 13.92
CA ASP A 48 -0.13 -14.20 14.94
C ASP A 48 0.51 -14.66 16.25
N LEU A 49 1.81 -15.06 16.20
CA LEU A 49 2.57 -15.44 17.38
C LEU A 49 3.37 -14.23 17.88
N GLY A 50 3.28 -13.98 19.18
CA GLY A 50 4.19 -13.08 19.85
C GLY A 50 5.65 -13.61 19.77
N ARG A 51 6.64 -12.71 19.82
CA ARG A 51 8.08 -13.08 19.84
C ARG A 51 8.38 -14.16 20.89
N GLY A 52 7.75 -14.07 22.07
CA GLY A 52 7.89 -15.05 23.14
C GLY A 52 7.41 -16.45 22.77
N ASP A 53 6.29 -16.55 22.04
CA ASP A 53 5.71 -17.83 21.65
C ASP A 53 6.59 -18.55 20.63
N ILE A 54 7.19 -17.83 19.68
CA ILE A 54 8.12 -18.39 18.70
C ILE A 54 9.40 -18.88 19.37
N ILE A 55 9.94 -18.13 20.33
CA ILE A 55 11.12 -18.53 21.11
C ILE A 55 10.84 -19.78 21.93
N GLU A 56 9.67 -19.89 22.57
CA GLU A 56 9.28 -21.08 23.33
C GLU A 56 9.11 -22.31 22.41
N LEU A 57 8.56 -22.14 21.20
CA LEU A 57 8.49 -23.21 20.20
C LEU A 57 9.89 -23.62 19.71
N ALA A 58 10.77 -22.64 19.48
CA ALA A 58 12.14 -22.89 19.05
C ALA A 58 12.94 -23.68 20.10
N LYS A 59 12.75 -23.42 21.40
CA LYS A 59 13.36 -24.19 22.49
C LYS A 59 12.92 -25.65 22.53
N GLN A 60 11.76 -25.99 21.97
CA GLN A 60 11.23 -27.35 21.89
C GLN A 60 11.67 -28.09 20.60
N ALA A 61 12.30 -27.41 19.66
CA ALA A 61 12.79 -27.95 18.41
C ALA A 61 14.30 -28.34 18.53
N ASP A 62 14.69 -29.42 17.88
CA ASP A 62 16.09 -29.84 17.80
C ASP A 62 16.88 -28.96 16.80
N ARG A 63 16.20 -28.40 15.78
CA ARG A 63 16.74 -27.43 14.80
C ARG A 63 15.69 -26.41 14.43
N VAL A 64 16.11 -25.17 14.27
CA VAL A 64 15.29 -24.08 13.73
C VAL A 64 15.84 -23.68 12.38
N LEU A 65 15.01 -23.70 11.36
CA LEU A 65 15.38 -23.44 9.97
C LEU A 65 14.50 -22.34 9.40
N MET A 66 15.12 -21.27 8.93
CA MET A 66 14.41 -20.23 8.22
C MET A 66 14.51 -20.45 6.71
N LEU A 67 13.36 -20.56 6.06
CA LEU A 67 13.24 -20.55 4.63
C LEU A 67 13.25 -19.09 4.14
N ALA A 68 14.43 -18.62 3.77
CA ALA A 68 14.56 -17.27 3.22
C ALA A 68 13.86 -17.22 1.86
N GLN A 69 12.72 -16.57 1.81
CA GLN A 69 12.04 -16.19 0.58
C GLN A 69 12.39 -14.74 0.23
N PRO A 70 12.30 -14.33 -1.06
CA PRO A 70 12.41 -12.92 -1.41
C PRO A 70 11.46 -12.09 -0.56
N LEU A 71 11.87 -10.90 -0.14
CA LEU A 71 11.03 -9.97 0.63
C LEU A 71 9.66 -9.70 -0.01
N SER A 72 9.59 -9.79 -1.34
CA SER A 72 8.35 -9.72 -2.12
C SER A 72 7.34 -10.82 -1.81
N ALA A 73 7.80 -11.94 -1.29
CA ALA A 73 6.93 -13.06 -0.89
C ALA A 73 6.43 -12.92 0.56
N TRP A 74 6.91 -11.94 1.31
CA TRP A 74 6.45 -11.63 2.66
C TRP A 74 5.37 -10.56 2.59
N SER A 75 4.29 -10.78 3.32
CA SER A 75 3.20 -9.83 3.40
C SER A 75 3.62 -8.47 3.97
N HIS A 76 4.76 -8.44 4.70
CA HIS A 76 5.32 -7.21 5.27
C HIS A 76 6.82 -7.34 5.57
N PRO A 77 7.67 -6.32 5.24
CA PRO A 77 9.09 -6.29 5.58
C PRO A 77 9.40 -6.43 7.08
N ASP A 78 8.53 -5.91 7.95
CA ASP A 78 8.70 -6.02 9.40
C ASP A 78 8.58 -7.48 9.89
N SER A 79 7.84 -8.33 9.17
CA SER A 79 7.74 -9.76 9.48
C SER A 79 9.08 -10.46 9.24
N TRP A 80 9.76 -10.11 8.16
CA TRP A 80 11.09 -10.60 7.85
C TRP A 80 12.12 -10.18 8.91
N LEU A 81 12.13 -8.90 9.29
CA LEU A 81 12.99 -8.35 10.34
C LEU A 81 12.85 -9.13 11.65
N ARG A 82 11.62 -9.27 12.13
CA ARG A 82 11.33 -10.01 13.36
C ARG A 82 11.79 -11.45 13.28
N THR A 83 11.63 -12.06 12.11
CA THR A 83 12.04 -13.46 11.92
C THR A 83 13.55 -13.60 11.93
N VAL A 84 14.29 -12.67 11.32
CA VAL A 84 15.77 -12.66 11.39
C VAL A 84 16.24 -12.51 12.84
N GLU A 85 15.69 -11.57 13.59
CA GLU A 85 16.02 -11.36 15.01
C GLU A 85 15.74 -12.62 15.86
N ILE A 86 14.61 -13.29 15.64
CA ILE A 86 14.25 -14.51 16.37
C ILE A 86 15.21 -15.65 16.02
N ILE A 87 15.53 -15.83 14.75
CA ILE A 87 16.48 -16.88 14.32
C ILE A 87 17.86 -16.63 14.91
N ASP A 88 18.33 -15.39 14.96
CA ASP A 88 19.60 -15.05 15.60
C ASP A 88 19.57 -15.34 17.11
N GLU A 89 18.46 -15.03 17.79
CA GLU A 89 18.29 -15.29 19.23
C GLU A 89 18.28 -16.79 19.58
N VAL A 90 17.74 -17.63 18.69
CA VAL A 90 17.66 -19.08 18.92
C VAL A 90 18.79 -19.87 18.23
N ASN A 91 19.80 -19.18 17.69
CA ASN A 91 20.90 -19.78 16.93
C ASN A 91 20.39 -20.68 15.78
N GLY A 92 19.32 -20.24 15.10
CA GLY A 92 18.75 -20.96 13.96
C GLY A 92 19.60 -20.81 12.70
N GLU A 93 19.28 -21.62 11.72
CA GLU A 93 19.96 -21.65 10.41
C GLU A 93 19.07 -21.00 9.34
N PHE A 94 19.70 -20.26 8.43
CA PHE A 94 19.03 -19.72 7.23
C PHE A 94 19.33 -20.59 6.03
N GLN A 95 18.31 -20.89 5.23
CA GLN A 95 18.48 -21.64 3.99
C GLN A 95 19.21 -20.80 2.92
N ASP A 96 18.99 -19.49 2.88
CA ASP A 96 19.62 -18.54 1.95
C ASP A 96 20.48 -17.53 2.74
N GLN A 97 21.73 -17.92 2.99
CA GLN A 97 22.72 -17.11 3.72
C GLN A 97 23.06 -15.81 2.96
N ASP A 98 23.03 -15.87 1.59
CA ASP A 98 23.35 -14.70 0.77
C ASP A 98 22.26 -13.63 0.90
N ALA A 99 20.97 -14.02 0.91
CA ALA A 99 19.87 -13.10 1.12
C ALA A 99 19.95 -12.43 2.50
N VAL A 100 20.30 -13.18 3.55
CA VAL A 100 20.45 -12.63 4.91
C VAL A 100 21.63 -11.69 4.98
N SER A 101 22.77 -12.05 4.38
CA SER A 101 23.98 -11.21 4.36
C SER A 101 23.71 -9.89 3.62
N ARG A 102 23.02 -9.95 2.50
CA ARG A 102 22.56 -8.79 1.73
C ARG A 102 21.65 -7.90 2.55
N TYR A 103 20.65 -8.48 3.20
CA TYR A 103 19.71 -7.75 4.06
C TYR A 103 20.45 -6.99 5.18
N ARG A 104 21.34 -7.67 5.93
CA ARG A 104 22.14 -7.04 7.00
C ARG A 104 23.06 -5.93 6.48
N TYR A 105 23.62 -6.10 5.26
CA TYR A 105 24.41 -5.05 4.65
C TYR A 105 23.58 -3.80 4.40
N TRP A 106 22.42 -3.93 3.76
CA TRP A 106 21.57 -2.79 3.41
C TRP A 106 20.89 -2.17 4.63
N GLN A 107 20.55 -2.95 5.64
CA GLN A 107 20.11 -2.41 6.93
C GLN A 107 21.20 -1.50 7.53
N ARG A 108 22.44 -1.95 7.57
CA ARG A 108 23.57 -1.15 8.05
C ARG A 108 23.78 0.12 7.21
N VAL A 109 23.64 0.04 5.88
CA VAL A 109 23.68 1.23 5.01
C VAL A 109 22.62 2.23 5.43
N LEU A 110 21.37 1.80 5.62
CA LEU A 110 20.27 2.69 6.04
C LEU A 110 20.49 3.33 7.42
N GLU A 111 21.10 2.60 8.34
CA GLU A 111 21.43 3.09 9.69
C GLU A 111 22.58 4.10 9.68
N THR A 112 23.59 3.88 8.84
CA THR A 112 24.81 4.71 8.80
C THR A 112 24.75 5.83 7.76
N ASN A 113 23.85 5.74 6.80
CA ASN A 113 23.64 6.72 5.74
C ASN A 113 22.16 7.18 5.74
N PRO A 114 21.82 8.24 6.50
CA PRO A 114 20.44 8.71 6.63
C PRO A 114 19.87 9.31 5.35
N GLY A 115 20.71 9.64 4.38
CA GLY A 115 20.28 10.18 3.08
C GLY A 115 19.93 9.11 2.04
N PHE A 116 20.39 7.87 2.22
CA PHE A 116 20.27 6.82 1.21
C PHE A 116 18.83 6.30 1.03
N CYS A 117 18.41 6.14 -0.22
CA CYS A 117 17.19 5.45 -0.67
C CYS A 117 17.46 4.83 -2.03
N ILE A 118 17.03 3.58 -2.26
CA ILE A 118 17.23 2.88 -3.53
C ILE A 118 16.38 3.42 -4.69
N LEU A 119 15.23 4.04 -4.40
CA LEU A 119 14.23 4.39 -5.42
C LEU A 119 14.79 5.23 -6.57
N PRO A 120 15.69 6.19 -6.37
CA PRO A 120 16.31 6.92 -7.49
C PRO A 120 17.07 6.05 -8.49
N TRP A 121 17.46 4.82 -8.14
CA TRP A 121 18.15 3.86 -9.02
C TRP A 121 17.23 2.84 -9.67
N VAL A 122 16.01 2.67 -9.17
CA VAL A 122 15.12 1.58 -9.62
C VAL A 122 13.78 2.08 -10.14
N GLU A 123 13.31 3.23 -9.67
CA GLU A 123 11.97 3.73 -9.95
C GLU A 123 11.98 4.88 -10.97
N HIS A 124 11.07 4.78 -11.93
CA HIS A 124 10.67 5.88 -12.79
C HIS A 124 9.23 6.26 -12.53
N MET A 125 9.04 7.36 -11.82
CA MET A 125 7.73 7.91 -11.51
C MET A 125 7.51 9.24 -12.21
N THR A 126 6.36 9.37 -12.88
CA THR A 126 5.97 10.62 -13.54
C THR A 126 4.66 11.15 -12.99
N ARG A 127 4.63 12.47 -12.78
CA ARG A 127 3.43 13.24 -12.45
C ARG A 127 3.25 14.34 -13.47
N ASN A 128 2.10 14.36 -14.16
CA ASN A 128 1.83 15.35 -15.20
C ASN A 128 2.97 15.39 -16.25
N ASP A 129 3.80 16.46 -16.23
CA ASP A 129 4.85 16.78 -17.18
C ASP A 129 6.27 16.79 -16.58
N TYR A 130 6.43 16.19 -15.39
CA TYR A 130 7.73 16.09 -14.71
C TYR A 130 7.90 14.74 -14.01
N ALA A 131 9.15 14.37 -13.77
CA ALA A 131 9.50 13.21 -12.98
C ALA A 131 9.70 13.60 -11.51
N VAL A 132 9.35 12.69 -10.61
CA VAL A 132 9.57 12.78 -9.16
C VAL A 132 10.35 11.56 -8.68
N LEU A 133 10.93 11.63 -7.48
CA LEU A 133 11.72 10.52 -6.94
C LEU A 133 10.88 9.29 -6.60
N CYS A 134 9.69 9.51 -6.05
CA CYS A 134 8.76 8.47 -5.61
C CYS A 134 7.38 9.06 -5.27
N CYS A 135 6.44 8.22 -4.86
CA CYS A 135 5.08 8.65 -4.50
C CYS A 135 5.02 9.62 -3.31
N ARG A 136 6.02 9.63 -2.43
CA ARG A 136 6.12 10.56 -1.28
C ARG A 136 6.67 11.92 -1.67
N SER A 137 7.45 12.00 -2.76
CA SER A 137 8.04 13.26 -3.22
C SER A 137 7.02 14.08 -4.02
N HIS A 138 6.83 15.33 -3.64
CA HIS A 138 6.01 16.28 -4.39
C HIS A 138 6.85 17.23 -5.24
N LYS A 139 8.17 17.27 -5.02
CA LYS A 139 9.08 18.14 -5.72
C LYS A 139 9.54 17.52 -7.04
N PRO A 140 9.45 18.24 -8.16
CA PRO A 140 10.01 17.80 -9.42
C PRO A 140 11.52 17.57 -9.33
N VAL A 141 12.00 16.47 -9.91
CA VAL A 141 13.44 16.22 -10.14
C VAL A 141 13.85 16.87 -11.45
N THR A 142 13.09 16.58 -12.49
CA THR A 142 13.40 17.00 -13.85
C THR A 142 12.13 17.07 -14.70
N LYS A 143 12.21 17.78 -15.82
CA LYS A 143 11.21 17.70 -16.89
C LYS A 143 11.48 16.54 -17.84
N CYS A 144 12.58 15.80 -17.66
CA CYS A 144 12.87 14.60 -18.42
C CYS A 144 11.82 13.54 -18.09
N LEU A 145 11.13 13.11 -19.12
CA LEU A 145 10.09 12.09 -19.02
C LEU A 145 10.46 10.86 -19.88
N SER A 146 11.60 10.91 -20.57
CA SER A 146 12.12 9.77 -21.31
C SER A 146 12.76 8.78 -20.35
N VAL A 147 12.41 7.51 -20.53
CA VAL A 147 13.06 6.42 -19.81
C VAL A 147 14.50 6.24 -20.27
N ASP A 148 14.76 6.47 -21.54
CA ASP A 148 16.12 6.32 -22.14
C ASP A 148 17.11 7.32 -21.53
N ASP A 149 16.66 8.53 -21.19
CA ASP A 149 17.50 9.57 -20.61
C ASP A 149 17.59 9.48 -19.08
N TRP A 150 16.74 8.68 -18.44
CA TRP A 150 16.61 8.64 -16.98
C TRP A 150 17.92 8.34 -16.24
N ALA A 151 18.72 7.41 -16.75
CA ALA A 151 19.99 7.05 -16.11
C ALA A 151 20.99 8.22 -16.13
N HIS A 152 20.95 9.07 -17.16
CA HIS A 152 21.89 10.15 -17.43
C HIS A 152 21.33 11.53 -17.09
N ASP A 153 20.09 11.63 -16.62
CA ASP A 153 19.49 12.91 -16.24
C ASP A 153 20.25 13.57 -15.09
N ALA A 154 20.63 14.83 -15.28
CA ALA A 154 21.46 15.56 -14.33
C ALA A 154 20.80 15.72 -12.94
N GLY A 155 19.47 15.83 -12.89
CA GLY A 155 18.73 15.93 -11.63
C GLY A 155 18.80 14.63 -10.83
N TYR A 156 18.55 13.49 -11.48
CA TYR A 156 18.70 12.18 -10.84
C TYR A 156 20.14 11.90 -10.42
N GLN A 157 21.12 12.22 -11.27
CA GLN A 157 22.54 12.01 -10.94
C GLN A 157 22.98 12.84 -9.73
N ALA A 158 22.58 14.11 -9.64
CA ALA A 158 22.88 14.95 -8.49
C ALA A 158 22.30 14.38 -7.20
N ILE A 159 21.05 13.91 -7.24
CA ILE A 159 20.39 13.31 -6.07
C ILE A 159 21.06 11.99 -5.67
N ARG A 160 21.39 11.13 -6.63
CA ARG A 160 22.11 9.86 -6.36
C ARG A 160 23.48 10.15 -5.72
N ALA A 161 24.22 11.12 -6.23
CA ALA A 161 25.52 11.52 -5.67
C ALA A 161 25.40 12.02 -4.23
N ASP A 162 24.42 12.89 -3.95
CA ASP A 162 24.14 13.37 -2.58
C ASP A 162 23.81 12.23 -1.63
N MET A 163 22.94 11.30 -2.05
CA MET A 163 22.54 10.14 -1.25
C MET A 163 23.72 9.21 -0.95
N LEU A 164 24.62 8.97 -1.91
CA LEU A 164 25.81 8.15 -1.69
C LEU A 164 26.79 8.81 -0.70
N GLN A 165 26.82 10.14 -0.62
CA GLN A 165 27.62 10.90 0.34
C GLN A 165 26.95 11.02 1.72
N GLY A 166 25.75 10.46 1.91
CA GLY A 166 25.01 10.56 3.16
C GLY A 166 24.24 11.86 3.37
N HIS A 167 24.15 12.69 2.36
CA HIS A 167 23.42 13.94 2.43
C HIS A 167 21.91 13.69 2.42
N THR A 168 21.22 14.14 3.44
CA THR A 168 19.75 14.11 3.50
C THR A 168 19.13 15.09 2.50
N ARG A 169 17.98 14.74 1.95
CA ARG A 169 17.23 15.56 1.00
C ARG A 169 15.81 15.85 1.53
N PRO A 170 15.67 16.73 2.54
CA PRO A 170 14.35 17.06 3.11
C PRO A 170 13.37 17.59 2.06
N ASP A 171 13.87 18.29 1.05
CA ASP A 171 13.08 18.82 -0.05
C ASP A 171 12.35 17.75 -0.89
N HIS A 172 12.83 16.49 -0.86
CA HIS A 172 12.22 15.34 -1.54
C HIS A 172 11.75 14.25 -0.61
N CYS A 173 12.41 14.05 0.54
CA CYS A 173 12.30 12.86 1.39
C CYS A 173 11.76 13.14 2.80
N ASP A 174 11.32 14.38 3.07
CA ASP A 174 10.87 14.81 4.39
C ASP A 174 9.80 13.89 5.01
N ALA A 175 8.85 13.41 4.20
CA ALA A 175 7.81 12.49 4.66
C ALA A 175 8.38 11.17 5.25
N CYS A 176 9.45 10.62 4.68
CA CYS A 176 10.11 9.43 5.22
C CYS A 176 10.89 9.78 6.48
N TYR A 177 11.61 10.89 6.52
CA TYR A 177 12.37 11.31 7.69
C TYR A 177 11.46 11.63 8.89
N GLN A 178 10.30 12.26 8.68
CA GLN A 178 9.30 12.49 9.71
C GLN A 178 8.72 11.17 10.24
N GLN A 179 8.47 10.21 9.36
CA GLN A 179 8.02 8.88 9.76
C GLN A 179 9.08 8.16 10.58
N GLU A 180 10.35 8.23 10.20
CA GLU A 180 11.48 7.61 10.92
C GLU A 180 11.73 8.23 12.29
N ALA A 181 11.40 9.50 12.48
CA ALA A 181 11.51 10.17 13.77
C ALA A 181 10.54 9.62 14.84
N VAL A 182 9.45 8.97 14.42
CA VAL A 182 8.41 8.40 15.29
C VAL A 182 8.26 6.90 15.17
N SER A 183 8.90 6.28 14.19
CA SER A 183 8.78 4.87 13.84
C SER A 183 10.12 4.35 13.32
N SER A 184 10.41 3.07 13.55
CA SER A 184 11.62 2.43 13.04
C SER A 184 11.56 2.06 11.54
N SER A 185 10.47 2.37 10.84
CA SER A 185 10.26 2.00 9.45
C SER A 185 9.64 3.15 8.65
N SER A 186 10.06 3.26 7.39
CA SER A 186 9.52 4.20 6.39
C SER A 186 9.46 3.54 5.03
N ASP A 187 8.84 4.20 4.04
CA ASP A 187 8.89 3.72 2.65
C ASP A 187 10.34 3.63 2.15
N ARG A 188 11.24 4.54 2.57
CA ARG A 188 12.66 4.50 2.24
C ARG A 188 13.32 3.21 2.72
N TYR A 189 13.08 2.79 3.96
CA TYR A 189 13.58 1.54 4.52
C TYR A 189 13.00 0.32 3.78
N ARG A 190 11.69 0.27 3.67
CA ARG A 190 10.98 -0.85 3.05
C ARG A 190 11.40 -1.06 1.60
N GLU A 191 11.35 -0.02 0.77
CA GLU A 191 11.68 -0.10 -0.65
C GLU A 191 13.16 -0.43 -0.85
N THR A 192 14.07 0.12 -0.01
CA THR A 192 15.50 -0.20 -0.13
C THR A 192 15.74 -1.69 0.13
N LEU A 193 15.23 -2.24 1.21
CA LEU A 193 15.42 -3.65 1.55
C LEU A 193 14.75 -4.58 0.53
N GLU A 194 13.57 -4.20 0.03
CA GLU A 194 12.87 -4.97 -0.99
C GLU A 194 13.64 -5.01 -2.31
N TRP A 195 13.98 -3.84 -2.87
CA TRP A 195 14.59 -3.76 -4.19
C TRP A 195 16.01 -4.29 -4.24
N THR A 196 16.81 -4.05 -3.21
CA THR A 196 18.16 -4.59 -3.13
C THR A 196 18.17 -6.12 -3.09
N ASN A 197 17.18 -6.72 -2.42
CA ASN A 197 17.03 -8.17 -2.41
C ASN A 197 16.49 -8.71 -3.75
N ARG A 198 15.47 -8.07 -4.34
CA ARG A 198 14.91 -8.44 -5.66
C ARG A 198 15.97 -8.43 -6.77
N LEU A 199 16.85 -7.44 -6.75
CA LEU A 199 17.91 -7.26 -7.75
C LEU A 199 19.21 -7.94 -7.36
N LYS A 200 19.26 -8.59 -6.18
CA LYS A 200 20.45 -9.26 -5.63
C LYS A 200 21.68 -8.35 -5.58
N LEU A 201 21.49 -7.13 -5.09
CA LEU A 201 22.56 -6.16 -4.92
C LEU A 201 23.25 -6.40 -3.58
N ASP A 202 24.49 -6.85 -3.61
CA ASP A 202 25.25 -7.23 -2.42
C ASP A 202 25.93 -6.01 -1.76
N SER A 203 26.10 -4.92 -2.53
CA SER A 203 26.78 -3.69 -2.06
C SER A 203 26.36 -2.44 -2.81
N LEU A 204 26.78 -1.25 -2.31
CA LEU A 204 26.61 0.04 -2.99
C LEU A 204 27.29 0.06 -4.39
N ALA A 205 28.35 -0.71 -4.59
CA ALA A 205 29.03 -0.77 -5.90
C ALA A 205 28.15 -1.39 -6.99
N ASP A 206 27.21 -2.25 -6.62
CA ASP A 206 26.31 -2.92 -7.56
C ASP A 206 25.25 -1.97 -8.14
N LEU A 207 25.04 -0.80 -7.54
CA LEU A 207 24.12 0.22 -8.05
C LEU A 207 24.50 0.68 -9.46
N ASP A 208 25.79 0.69 -9.80
CA ASP A 208 26.27 1.04 -11.13
C ASP A 208 25.86 0.03 -12.22
N SER A 209 25.40 -1.15 -11.84
CA SER A 209 24.86 -2.15 -12.79
C SER A 209 23.45 -1.79 -13.28
N ILE A 210 22.71 -0.95 -12.56
CA ILE A 210 21.35 -0.57 -12.90
C ILE A 210 21.38 0.56 -13.94
N ARG A 211 21.07 0.24 -15.18
CA ARG A 211 21.09 1.17 -16.31
C ARG A 211 19.73 1.71 -16.72
N GLU A 212 18.68 0.97 -16.40
CA GLU A 212 17.30 1.29 -16.73
C GLU A 212 16.40 1.08 -15.49
N PRO A 213 15.29 1.83 -15.36
CA PRO A 213 14.37 1.60 -14.26
C PRO A 213 13.66 0.25 -14.44
N VAL A 214 13.38 -0.38 -13.33
CA VAL A 214 12.69 -1.66 -13.24
C VAL A 214 11.33 -1.55 -12.56
N TYR A 215 11.09 -0.46 -11.88
CA TYR A 215 9.84 -0.10 -11.23
C TYR A 215 9.24 1.16 -11.89
N PHE A 216 7.99 1.06 -12.29
CA PHE A 216 7.26 2.15 -12.93
C PHE A 216 6.01 2.47 -12.11
N GLU A 217 5.90 3.72 -11.63
CA GLU A 217 4.67 4.22 -11.05
C GLU A 217 4.01 5.21 -12.02
N MET A 218 2.83 4.85 -12.52
CA MET A 218 2.11 5.60 -13.53
C MET A 218 0.83 6.22 -13.00
N ARG A 219 0.76 7.55 -13.07
CA ARG A 219 -0.43 8.37 -12.83
C ARG A 219 -0.76 9.13 -14.11
N ALA A 220 -1.11 8.37 -15.15
CA ALA A 220 -1.16 8.86 -16.53
C ALA A 220 -2.26 9.89 -16.78
N SER A 221 -3.35 9.84 -16.05
CA SER A 221 -4.53 10.69 -16.29
C SER A 221 -5.30 10.96 -15.01
N ASN A 222 -6.03 12.08 -14.98
CA ASN A 222 -7.05 12.33 -13.97
C ASN A 222 -8.47 11.95 -14.45
N LYS A 223 -8.58 11.17 -15.53
CA LYS A 223 -9.87 10.63 -15.99
C LYS A 223 -10.40 9.65 -14.94
N CYS A 224 -11.52 10.00 -14.32
CA CYS A 224 -12.15 9.22 -13.25
C CYS A 224 -13.67 9.29 -13.40
N ASN A 225 -14.35 8.19 -13.12
CA ASN A 225 -15.81 8.12 -13.13
C ASN A 225 -16.45 8.52 -11.79
N LEU A 226 -15.62 8.82 -10.75
CA LEU A 226 -16.09 9.21 -9.42
C LEU A 226 -15.76 10.67 -9.08
N LYS A 227 -16.53 11.19 -8.11
CA LYS A 227 -16.35 12.51 -7.48
C LYS A 227 -16.19 12.38 -5.97
N CYS A 228 -15.18 11.63 -5.51
CA CYS A 228 -14.94 11.39 -4.09
C CYS A 228 -14.75 12.71 -3.34
N ARG A 229 -15.37 12.84 -2.14
CA ARG A 229 -15.39 14.09 -1.36
C ARG A 229 -14.01 14.49 -0.84
N THR A 230 -13.15 13.51 -0.58
CA THR A 230 -11.77 13.69 -0.11
C THR A 230 -10.74 13.84 -1.23
N CYS A 231 -11.17 13.75 -2.51
CA CYS A 231 -10.28 13.78 -3.66
C CYS A 231 -10.07 15.21 -4.21
N GLY A 232 -8.97 15.38 -4.95
CA GLY A 232 -8.60 16.65 -5.59
C GLY A 232 -8.88 16.69 -7.09
N PRO A 233 -8.90 17.90 -7.67
CA PRO A 233 -9.06 18.10 -9.11
C PRO A 233 -7.89 17.55 -9.93
N GLU A 234 -6.74 17.33 -9.29
CA GLU A 234 -5.55 16.72 -9.89
C GLU A 234 -5.78 15.24 -10.23
N TYR A 235 -6.68 14.57 -9.48
CA TYR A 235 -6.94 13.13 -9.56
C TYR A 235 -8.32 12.79 -10.12
N SER A 236 -9.22 13.78 -10.30
CA SER A 236 -10.50 13.58 -10.95
C SER A 236 -10.91 14.80 -11.78
N HIS A 237 -11.01 14.58 -13.09
CA HIS A 237 -11.51 15.61 -14.03
C HIS A 237 -12.95 16.03 -13.67
N LEU A 238 -13.78 15.09 -13.18
CA LEU A 238 -15.15 15.40 -12.74
C LEU A 238 -15.17 16.36 -11.56
N ILE A 239 -14.25 16.20 -10.59
CA ILE A 239 -14.09 17.15 -9.49
C ILE A 239 -13.55 18.49 -10.01
N ALA A 240 -12.64 18.48 -10.97
CA ALA A 240 -12.14 19.72 -11.57
C ALA A 240 -13.26 20.49 -12.25
N HIS A 241 -14.12 19.84 -13.02
CA HIS A 241 -15.30 20.44 -13.65
C HIS A 241 -16.31 20.95 -12.60
N GLU A 242 -16.61 20.16 -11.58
CA GLU A 242 -17.51 20.54 -10.50
C GLU A 242 -17.00 21.77 -9.74
N ARG A 243 -15.73 21.79 -9.33
CA ARG A 243 -15.14 22.94 -8.62
C ARG A 243 -15.06 24.20 -9.48
N LYS A 244 -14.93 24.06 -10.80
CA LYS A 244 -15.09 25.19 -11.73
C LYS A 244 -16.52 25.70 -11.76
N ALA A 245 -17.52 24.82 -11.84
CA ALA A 245 -18.94 25.19 -11.80
C ALA A 245 -19.31 25.87 -10.48
N MET A 246 -18.74 25.44 -9.37
CA MET A 246 -18.91 26.05 -8.04
C MET A 246 -18.06 27.32 -7.84
N GLN A 247 -17.31 27.77 -8.83
CA GLN A 247 -16.39 28.92 -8.74
C GLN A 247 -15.30 28.80 -7.65
N ILE A 248 -14.94 27.57 -7.29
CA ILE A 248 -13.81 27.27 -6.39
C ILE A 248 -12.49 27.28 -7.16
N LEU A 249 -12.52 26.84 -8.41
CA LEU A 249 -11.38 26.90 -9.32
C LEU A 249 -11.62 27.98 -10.40
N PRO A 250 -10.54 28.60 -10.89
CA PRO A 250 -10.66 29.61 -11.95
C PRO A 250 -11.16 28.97 -13.26
N ALA A 251 -11.87 29.74 -14.06
CA ALA A 251 -12.50 29.27 -15.32
C ALA A 251 -11.47 28.67 -16.30
N ASN A 252 -10.24 29.18 -16.31
CA ASN A 252 -9.14 28.70 -17.15
C ASN A 252 -8.38 27.50 -16.56
N TYR A 253 -8.80 26.96 -15.41
CA TYR A 253 -8.16 25.76 -14.86
C TYR A 253 -8.28 24.59 -15.83
N ARG A 254 -7.16 23.92 -16.12
CA ARG A 254 -7.14 22.75 -17.02
C ARG A 254 -7.72 21.55 -16.27
N ALA A 255 -9.00 21.25 -16.57
CA ALA A 255 -9.73 20.19 -15.89
C ALA A 255 -9.26 18.79 -16.28
N GLU A 256 -8.92 18.58 -17.55
CA GLU A 256 -8.46 17.27 -18.04
C GLU A 256 -6.94 17.25 -18.18
N ARG A 257 -6.34 16.19 -17.68
CA ARG A 257 -4.90 15.93 -17.76
C ARG A 257 -4.71 14.51 -18.25
N ASN A 258 -3.92 14.37 -19.28
CA ASN A 258 -3.50 13.09 -19.81
C ASN A 258 -2.01 13.16 -20.13
N ASN A 259 -1.24 12.27 -19.54
CA ASN A 259 0.18 12.09 -19.78
C ASN A 259 0.42 10.64 -20.18
N ASN A 260 -0.07 10.27 -21.35
CA ASN A 260 0.05 8.91 -21.85
C ASN A 260 1.50 8.58 -22.20
N ARG A 261 2.13 7.77 -21.35
CA ARG A 261 3.48 7.25 -21.53
C ARG A 261 3.54 5.73 -21.60
N PHE A 262 2.40 5.09 -21.58
CA PHE A 262 2.35 3.64 -21.72
C PHE A 262 2.94 3.14 -23.05
N GLU A 263 2.97 3.98 -24.09
CA GLU A 263 3.52 3.60 -25.39
C GLU A 263 5.05 3.47 -25.39
N SER A 264 5.73 4.30 -24.59
CA SER A 264 7.20 4.34 -24.53
C SER A 264 7.79 3.56 -23.36
N MET A 265 6.98 2.80 -22.60
CA MET A 265 7.49 2.04 -21.46
C MET A 265 8.26 0.80 -21.91
N PRO A 266 9.50 0.59 -21.42
CA PRO A 266 10.29 -0.60 -21.72
C PRO A 266 9.73 -1.80 -20.96
N MET A 267 9.12 -2.75 -21.68
CA MET A 267 8.53 -3.94 -21.06
C MET A 267 9.61 -4.95 -20.64
N HIS A 268 10.77 -4.95 -21.31
CA HIS A 268 11.83 -5.93 -21.10
C HIS A 268 12.57 -5.78 -19.76
N THR A 269 12.63 -4.57 -19.21
CA THR A 269 13.23 -4.32 -17.88
C THR A 269 12.23 -4.31 -16.76
N MET A 270 10.94 -4.22 -17.08
CA MET A 270 9.88 -4.05 -16.08
C MET A 270 9.80 -5.22 -15.12
N ARG A 271 9.96 -4.94 -13.83
CA ARG A 271 9.73 -5.88 -12.72
C ARG A 271 8.47 -5.55 -11.97
N LYS A 272 8.10 -4.25 -11.92
CA LYS A 272 6.89 -3.78 -11.25
C LYS A 272 6.29 -2.61 -12.02
N LEU A 273 4.98 -2.66 -12.17
CA LEU A 273 4.16 -1.56 -12.67
C LEU A 273 3.06 -1.25 -11.66
N TYR A 274 3.11 -0.08 -11.04
CA TYR A 274 2.03 0.44 -10.22
C TYR A 274 1.23 1.46 -11.02
N VAL A 275 -0.07 1.23 -11.16
CA VAL A 275 -0.97 2.12 -11.93
C VAL A 275 -2.01 2.72 -11.00
N ALA A 276 -2.03 4.06 -10.97
CA ALA A 276 -3.01 4.86 -10.23
C ALA A 276 -3.38 6.10 -11.05
N GLY A 277 -3.99 7.09 -10.41
CA GLY A 277 -4.34 8.37 -11.03
C GLY A 277 -5.81 8.65 -10.88
N GLY A 278 -6.56 8.83 -11.97
CA GLY A 278 -8.02 8.89 -11.94
C GLY A 278 -8.60 7.50 -11.63
N GLU A 279 -9.03 6.79 -12.66
CA GLU A 279 -9.42 5.39 -12.56
C GLU A 279 -8.73 4.59 -13.69
N PRO A 280 -7.76 3.72 -13.36
CA PRO A 280 -7.02 2.96 -14.38
C PRO A 280 -7.91 2.11 -15.28
N LEU A 281 -8.95 1.49 -14.75
CA LEU A 281 -9.79 0.54 -15.49
C LEU A 281 -10.69 1.19 -16.56
N ILE A 282 -10.73 2.52 -16.61
CA ILE A 282 -11.41 3.25 -17.69
C ILE A 282 -10.42 4.01 -18.59
N MET A 283 -9.10 3.78 -18.46
CA MET A 283 -8.07 4.40 -19.31
C MET A 283 -7.76 3.49 -20.51
N PRO A 284 -8.15 3.87 -21.76
CA PRO A 284 -7.85 3.04 -22.93
C PRO A 284 -6.37 2.80 -23.15
N GLU A 285 -5.54 3.77 -22.77
CA GLU A 285 -4.09 3.71 -22.91
C GLU A 285 -3.47 2.61 -22.03
N PHE A 286 -3.98 2.46 -20.79
CA PHE A 286 -3.56 1.38 -19.90
C PHE A 286 -4.00 0.01 -20.41
N ILE A 287 -5.28 -0.10 -20.84
CA ILE A 287 -5.79 -1.35 -21.41
C ILE A 287 -5.01 -1.73 -22.68
N GLY A 288 -4.70 -0.74 -23.54
CA GLY A 288 -3.86 -0.92 -24.72
C GLY A 288 -2.44 -1.38 -24.39
N PHE A 289 -1.85 -0.87 -23.32
CA PHE A 289 -0.55 -1.33 -22.82
C PHE A 289 -0.60 -2.80 -22.39
N LEU A 290 -1.59 -3.19 -21.61
CA LEU A 290 -1.74 -4.58 -21.15
C LEU A 290 -1.91 -5.55 -22.34
N ASN A 291 -2.70 -5.18 -23.35
CA ASN A 291 -2.83 -5.99 -24.57
C ASN A 291 -1.48 -6.17 -25.26
N ARG A 292 -0.69 -5.10 -25.45
CA ARG A 292 0.64 -5.19 -26.07
C ARG A 292 1.60 -6.02 -25.22
N ALA A 293 1.57 -5.87 -23.89
CA ALA A 293 2.42 -6.66 -22.99
C ALA A 293 2.08 -8.15 -23.07
N ARG A 294 0.79 -8.50 -23.04
CA ARG A 294 0.32 -9.87 -23.25
C ARG A 294 0.77 -10.45 -24.59
N ASP A 295 0.53 -9.73 -25.67
CA ASP A 295 0.81 -10.17 -27.04
C ASP A 295 2.32 -10.33 -27.30
N ALA A 296 3.15 -9.53 -26.61
CA ALA A 296 4.62 -9.63 -26.63
C ALA A 296 5.19 -10.63 -25.63
N GLY A 297 4.36 -11.30 -24.82
CA GLY A 297 4.77 -12.32 -23.87
C GLY A 297 5.27 -11.81 -22.52
N TYR A 298 5.16 -10.50 -22.23
CA TYR A 298 5.55 -9.91 -20.96
C TYR A 298 4.37 -10.01 -19.96
N ARG A 299 4.35 -11.07 -19.13
CA ARG A 299 3.24 -11.40 -18.21
C ARG A 299 3.65 -11.58 -16.75
N ASP A 300 4.97 -11.56 -16.48
CA ASP A 300 5.53 -11.97 -15.18
C ASP A 300 5.92 -10.79 -14.27
N PHE A 301 5.83 -9.55 -14.74
CA PHE A 301 6.07 -8.40 -13.87
C PHE A 301 4.94 -8.26 -12.83
N GLU A 302 5.28 -7.72 -11.66
CA GLU A 302 4.30 -7.37 -10.64
C GLU A 302 3.43 -6.21 -11.14
N LEU A 303 2.14 -6.47 -11.35
CA LEU A 303 1.17 -5.47 -11.76
C LEU A 303 0.30 -5.08 -10.56
N VAL A 304 0.43 -3.83 -10.09
CA VAL A 304 -0.37 -3.29 -9.00
C VAL A 304 -1.33 -2.25 -9.54
N ILE A 305 -2.62 -2.49 -9.38
CA ILE A 305 -3.69 -1.62 -9.90
C ILE A 305 -4.45 -1.00 -8.73
N ASN A 306 -4.32 0.31 -8.55
CA ASN A 306 -5.10 1.05 -7.56
C ASN A 306 -6.39 1.55 -8.20
N THR A 307 -7.52 0.95 -7.84
CA THR A 307 -8.82 1.16 -8.49
C THR A 307 -9.94 1.47 -7.51
N ASN A 308 -10.95 2.18 -7.97
CA ASN A 308 -12.22 2.32 -7.26
C ASN A 308 -13.14 1.10 -7.41
N CYS A 309 -12.76 0.14 -8.22
CA CYS A 309 -13.45 -1.14 -8.44
C CYS A 309 -14.93 -1.03 -8.89
N THR A 310 -15.36 0.11 -9.43
CA THR A 310 -16.75 0.28 -9.91
C THR A 310 -16.95 -0.23 -11.33
N THR A 311 -15.85 -0.41 -12.08
CA THR A 311 -15.89 -0.82 -13.49
C THR A 311 -14.89 -1.96 -13.70
N LEU A 312 -15.41 -3.14 -14.03
CA LEU A 312 -14.62 -4.32 -14.35
C LEU A 312 -15.30 -4.99 -15.54
N THR A 313 -14.94 -4.54 -16.77
CA THR A 313 -15.57 -5.04 -18.01
C THR A 313 -15.16 -6.47 -18.30
N ASP A 314 -15.98 -7.23 -19.00
CA ASP A 314 -15.67 -8.62 -19.36
C ASP A 314 -14.37 -8.69 -20.19
N GLN A 315 -14.16 -7.75 -21.10
CA GLN A 315 -12.90 -7.65 -21.86
C GLN A 315 -11.68 -7.47 -20.92
N PHE A 316 -11.80 -6.68 -19.84
CA PHE A 316 -10.71 -6.52 -18.89
C PHE A 316 -10.53 -7.77 -18.03
N ARG A 317 -11.64 -8.42 -17.63
CA ARG A 317 -11.61 -9.69 -16.89
C ARG A 317 -10.86 -10.78 -17.64
N ASP A 318 -11.14 -10.90 -18.95
CA ASP A 318 -10.45 -11.86 -19.82
C ASP A 318 -8.96 -11.53 -19.94
N LEU A 319 -8.64 -10.23 -20.15
CA LEU A 319 -7.27 -9.77 -20.33
C LEU A 319 -6.39 -9.98 -19.09
N ILE A 320 -6.92 -9.67 -17.90
CA ILE A 320 -6.11 -9.63 -16.67
C ILE A 320 -5.75 -11.03 -16.17
N GLN A 321 -6.50 -12.05 -16.53
CA GLN A 321 -6.21 -13.45 -16.21
C GLN A 321 -4.95 -13.98 -16.93
N ASP A 322 -4.49 -13.30 -17.97
CA ASP A 322 -3.25 -13.65 -18.69
C ASP A 322 -1.98 -13.22 -17.94
N PHE A 323 -2.08 -12.46 -16.85
CA PHE A 323 -0.93 -11.95 -16.08
C PHE A 323 -0.75 -12.75 -14.79
N ASN A 324 0.51 -13.13 -14.49
CA ASN A 324 0.83 -14.08 -13.43
C ASN A 324 0.89 -13.46 -12.02
N ASN A 325 1.15 -12.15 -11.90
CA ASN A 325 1.37 -11.48 -10.61
C ASN A 325 0.59 -10.15 -10.55
N VAL A 326 -0.68 -10.22 -10.21
CA VAL A 326 -1.58 -9.06 -10.19
C VAL A 326 -2.11 -8.80 -8.78
N THR A 327 -1.94 -7.57 -8.32
CA THR A 327 -2.51 -7.08 -7.06
C THR A 327 -3.50 -5.96 -7.34
N PHE A 328 -4.70 -6.08 -6.81
CA PHE A 328 -5.70 -5.01 -6.81
C PHE A 328 -5.71 -4.31 -5.46
N ILE A 329 -5.42 -3.00 -5.49
CA ILE A 329 -5.63 -2.13 -4.34
C ILE A 329 -6.97 -1.45 -4.54
N VAL A 330 -7.98 -1.91 -3.81
CA VAL A 330 -9.36 -1.45 -3.96
C VAL A 330 -9.63 -0.32 -2.95
N SER A 331 -10.05 0.83 -3.48
CA SER A 331 -10.30 2.01 -2.64
C SER A 331 -11.70 1.98 -2.05
N ILE A 332 -11.81 1.78 -0.74
CA ILE A 332 -13.07 1.73 0.02
C ILE A 332 -12.96 2.62 1.25
N ASP A 333 -13.87 3.59 1.40
CA ASP A 333 -13.88 4.55 2.50
C ASP A 333 -15.07 4.37 3.46
N GLY A 334 -15.84 3.31 3.30
CA GLY A 334 -17.00 2.95 4.13
C GLY A 334 -17.75 1.76 3.57
N VAL A 335 -18.83 1.35 4.21
CA VAL A 335 -19.66 0.23 3.77
C VAL A 335 -21.01 0.75 3.24
N GLY A 336 -21.48 0.20 2.12
CA GLY A 336 -22.81 0.53 1.59
C GLY A 336 -22.96 2.02 1.23
N ALA A 337 -24.02 2.62 1.73
CA ALA A 337 -24.39 4.02 1.47
C ALA A 337 -23.33 5.03 1.97
N VAL A 338 -22.56 4.68 2.99
CA VAL A 338 -21.45 5.52 3.49
C VAL A 338 -20.37 5.63 2.43
N ASN A 339 -19.97 4.51 1.84
CA ASN A 339 -19.01 4.51 0.74
C ASN A 339 -19.52 5.32 -0.46
N ASP A 340 -20.77 5.12 -0.87
CA ASP A 340 -21.35 5.80 -2.03
C ASP A 340 -21.49 7.31 -1.79
N TYR A 341 -21.70 7.75 -0.56
CA TYR A 341 -21.71 9.17 -0.19
C TYR A 341 -20.30 9.78 -0.27
N ILE A 342 -19.31 9.14 0.34
CA ILE A 342 -17.92 9.64 0.36
C ILE A 342 -17.34 9.58 -1.06
N ARG A 343 -17.50 8.44 -1.73
CA ARG A 343 -17.01 8.19 -3.09
C ARG A 343 -18.12 8.44 -4.13
N SER A 344 -18.65 9.64 -4.11
CA SER A 344 -19.83 10.03 -4.92
C SER A 344 -19.71 9.59 -6.38
N ASN A 345 -20.81 9.11 -6.95
CA ASN A 345 -21.00 8.37 -8.20
C ASN A 345 -20.63 6.87 -8.09
N SER A 346 -20.15 6.37 -6.97
CA SER A 346 -20.01 4.92 -6.79
C SER A 346 -21.39 4.27 -6.58
N GLN A 347 -21.42 2.96 -6.75
CA GLN A 347 -22.56 2.10 -6.48
C GLN A 347 -22.03 0.86 -5.78
N TRP A 348 -22.26 0.79 -4.48
CA TRP A 348 -21.70 -0.24 -3.61
C TRP A 348 -21.88 -1.65 -4.16
N TYR A 349 -23.06 -1.96 -4.69
CA TYR A 349 -23.35 -3.29 -5.25
C TYR A 349 -22.43 -3.67 -6.43
N LYS A 350 -21.97 -2.69 -7.23
CA LYS A 350 -21.02 -2.94 -8.32
C LYS A 350 -19.63 -3.24 -7.78
N ILE A 351 -19.19 -2.46 -6.78
CA ILE A 351 -17.91 -2.69 -6.10
C ILE A 351 -17.91 -4.09 -5.50
N LEU A 352 -18.97 -4.46 -4.78
CA LEU A 352 -19.11 -5.76 -4.14
C LEU A 352 -19.08 -6.90 -5.16
N SER A 353 -19.85 -6.79 -6.25
CA SER A 353 -19.85 -7.78 -7.34
C SER A 353 -18.48 -7.96 -7.98
N ASN A 354 -17.76 -6.85 -8.23
CA ASN A 354 -16.42 -6.90 -8.80
C ASN A 354 -15.41 -7.47 -7.81
N LEU A 355 -15.52 -7.14 -6.53
CA LEU A 355 -14.65 -7.66 -5.48
C LEU A 355 -14.82 -9.17 -5.31
N HIS A 356 -16.05 -9.67 -5.34
CA HIS A 356 -16.31 -11.13 -5.35
C HIS A 356 -15.66 -11.79 -6.57
N TRP A 357 -15.83 -11.21 -7.76
CA TRP A 357 -15.20 -11.76 -8.95
C TRP A 357 -13.67 -11.84 -8.81
N LEU A 358 -13.02 -10.78 -8.32
CA LEU A 358 -11.57 -10.76 -8.08
C LEU A 358 -11.14 -11.82 -7.07
N ASN A 359 -11.89 -11.96 -5.98
CA ASN A 359 -11.62 -12.93 -4.92
C ASN A 359 -11.81 -14.37 -5.39
N ASP A 360 -12.86 -14.65 -6.16
CA ASP A 360 -13.16 -15.97 -6.72
C ASP A 360 -12.08 -16.43 -7.72
N HIS A 361 -11.47 -15.46 -8.45
CA HIS A 361 -10.34 -15.72 -9.37
C HIS A 361 -8.97 -15.67 -8.69
N LYS A 362 -8.94 -15.59 -7.33
CA LYS A 362 -7.71 -15.67 -6.52
C LYS A 362 -6.68 -14.57 -6.81
N PHE A 363 -7.11 -13.41 -7.26
CA PHE A 363 -6.24 -12.25 -7.32
C PHE A 363 -5.85 -11.79 -5.91
N HIS A 364 -4.64 -11.24 -5.79
CA HIS A 364 -4.26 -10.54 -4.56
C HIS A 364 -5.06 -9.25 -4.43
N ILE A 365 -5.72 -9.08 -3.29
CA ILE A 365 -6.58 -7.91 -3.02
C ILE A 365 -6.14 -7.27 -1.70
N SER A 366 -6.03 -5.96 -1.73
CA SER A 366 -5.86 -5.13 -0.53
C SER A 366 -6.84 -3.98 -0.58
N ILE A 367 -7.42 -3.62 0.55
CA ILE A 367 -8.28 -2.43 0.65
C ILE A 367 -7.44 -1.23 1.06
N ASN A 368 -7.58 -0.11 0.35
CA ASN A 368 -7.09 1.19 0.78
C ASN A 368 -8.25 2.02 1.32
N THR A 369 -8.15 2.48 2.57
CA THR A 369 -9.11 3.37 3.20
C THR A 369 -8.44 4.70 3.58
N VAL A 370 -9.00 5.80 3.07
CA VAL A 370 -8.62 7.14 3.48
C VAL A 370 -9.44 7.52 4.70
N VAL A 371 -8.80 7.52 5.87
CA VAL A 371 -9.43 7.90 7.13
C VAL A 371 -9.61 9.41 7.18
N SER A 372 -10.84 9.83 7.37
CA SER A 372 -11.27 11.22 7.31
C SER A 372 -12.37 11.50 8.33
N THR A 373 -12.75 12.76 8.50
CA THR A 373 -13.89 13.16 9.31
C THR A 373 -15.18 12.40 8.93
N TYR A 374 -15.34 11.96 7.67
CA TYR A 374 -16.53 11.24 7.25
C TYR A 374 -16.66 9.84 7.84
N ASN A 375 -15.56 9.12 7.96
CA ASN A 375 -15.58 7.68 8.27
C ASN A 375 -14.86 7.31 9.58
N ALA A 376 -14.20 8.24 10.24
CA ALA A 376 -13.43 7.94 11.45
C ALA A 376 -14.29 7.28 12.55
N ALA A 377 -15.54 7.72 12.73
CA ALA A 377 -16.47 7.13 13.69
C ALA A 377 -17.10 5.79 13.22
N ARG A 378 -16.77 5.31 12.01
CA ARG A 378 -17.33 4.10 11.38
C ARG A 378 -16.26 3.15 10.84
N LEU A 379 -14.99 3.33 11.21
CA LEU A 379 -13.91 2.47 10.72
C LEU A 379 -14.16 0.98 11.04
N HIS A 380 -14.73 0.69 12.21
CA HIS A 380 -15.07 -0.68 12.62
C HIS A 380 -16.01 -1.39 11.64
N GLU A 381 -16.89 -0.68 10.94
CA GLU A 381 -17.84 -1.27 9.98
C GLU A 381 -17.10 -1.92 8.81
N ILE A 382 -15.96 -1.32 8.35
CA ILE A 382 -15.13 -1.88 7.27
C ILE A 382 -14.51 -3.20 7.72
N PHE A 383 -13.92 -3.25 8.90
CA PHE A 383 -13.27 -4.45 9.41
C PHE A 383 -14.29 -5.56 9.74
N GLN A 384 -15.45 -5.20 10.30
CA GLN A 384 -16.53 -6.16 10.57
C GLN A 384 -17.10 -6.74 9.28
N TRP A 385 -17.29 -5.91 8.25
CA TRP A 385 -17.71 -6.39 6.94
C TRP A 385 -16.66 -7.33 6.32
N LEU A 386 -15.37 -7.03 6.41
CA LEU A 386 -14.32 -7.92 5.94
C LEU A 386 -14.28 -9.24 6.71
N ASP A 387 -14.43 -9.23 8.04
CA ASP A 387 -14.51 -10.46 8.85
C ASP A 387 -15.64 -11.39 8.39
N GLN A 388 -16.74 -10.83 7.83
CA GLN A 388 -17.92 -11.58 7.38
C GLN A 388 -17.77 -12.08 5.93
N ASP A 389 -17.36 -11.20 5.01
CA ASP A 389 -17.45 -11.47 3.57
C ASP A 389 -16.09 -11.79 2.94
N PHE A 390 -14.98 -11.26 3.49
CA PHE A 390 -13.61 -11.35 2.91
C PHE A 390 -12.54 -11.46 4.00
N PRO A 391 -12.55 -12.54 4.81
CA PRO A 391 -11.74 -12.65 6.03
C PRO A 391 -10.22 -12.63 5.79
N ASP A 392 -9.76 -12.85 4.56
CA ASP A 392 -8.33 -12.87 4.21
C ASP A 392 -7.83 -11.55 3.62
N ILE A 393 -8.73 -10.59 3.34
CA ILE A 393 -8.35 -9.30 2.74
C ILE A 393 -7.86 -8.33 3.82
N GLY A 394 -6.67 -7.75 3.59
CA GLY A 394 -6.09 -6.73 4.45
C GLY A 394 -6.50 -5.31 4.09
N VAL A 395 -6.45 -4.42 5.08
CA VAL A 395 -6.73 -2.98 4.91
C VAL A 395 -5.45 -2.17 5.11
N ASN A 396 -5.18 -1.23 4.22
CA ASN A 396 -4.20 -0.16 4.41
C ASN A 396 -4.93 1.12 4.80
N LEU A 397 -4.59 1.69 5.93
CA LEU A 397 -5.17 2.93 6.42
C LEU A 397 -4.25 4.10 6.10
N MET A 398 -4.81 5.17 5.57
CA MET A 398 -4.12 6.42 5.27
C MET A 398 -4.92 7.59 5.80
N THR A 399 -4.25 8.61 6.35
CA THR A 399 -4.92 9.84 6.75
C THR A 399 -5.30 10.68 5.53
N ALA A 400 -6.49 11.27 5.55
CA ALA A 400 -6.90 12.23 4.53
C ALA A 400 -5.97 13.45 4.56
N PHE A 401 -5.46 13.83 3.39
CA PHE A 401 -4.62 15.00 3.23
C PHE A 401 -5.37 16.09 2.47
N SER A 402 -5.44 17.28 3.04
CA SER A 402 -5.84 18.51 2.36
C SER A 402 -4.99 19.67 2.86
N ALA A 403 -4.75 20.65 2.00
CA ALA A 403 -3.88 21.79 2.34
C ALA A 403 -4.37 22.60 3.56
N ASP A 404 -5.67 22.55 3.82
CA ASP A 404 -6.36 23.23 4.93
C ASP A 404 -6.79 22.27 6.06
N ASN A 405 -6.34 21.00 6.00
CA ASN A 405 -6.72 19.94 6.93
C ASN A 405 -8.24 19.73 7.08
N LEU A 406 -9.02 20.12 6.06
CA LEU A 406 -10.48 20.10 6.09
C LEU A 406 -11.08 18.73 6.42
N PHE A 407 -10.41 17.66 6.01
CA PHE A 407 -10.88 16.29 6.16
C PHE A 407 -10.16 15.52 7.27
N ASP A 408 -9.33 16.19 8.09
CA ASP A 408 -8.59 15.51 9.16
C ASP A 408 -9.57 14.85 10.14
N ALA A 409 -9.45 13.55 10.31
CA ALA A 409 -10.28 12.74 11.19
C ALA A 409 -10.23 13.19 12.67
N LEU A 410 -9.14 13.83 13.08
CA LEU A 410 -8.98 14.41 14.42
C LEU A 410 -9.78 15.71 14.62
N HIS A 411 -10.37 16.25 13.56
CA HIS A 411 -11.32 17.37 13.63
C HIS A 411 -12.79 16.89 13.69
N HIS A 412 -13.04 15.61 13.89
CA HIS A 412 -14.40 15.08 14.07
C HIS A 412 -15.07 15.70 15.30
N GLY A 413 -16.34 16.10 15.17
CA GLY A 413 -17.10 16.77 16.24
C GLY A 413 -17.31 15.94 17.51
N ASN A 414 -17.19 14.61 17.39
CA ASN A 414 -17.29 13.68 18.52
C ASN A 414 -16.12 12.67 18.48
N LEU A 415 -15.04 12.98 19.17
CA LEU A 415 -13.86 12.13 19.25
C LEU A 415 -14.09 10.86 20.09
N ASP A 416 -15.10 10.82 20.95
CA ASP A 416 -15.43 9.61 21.72
C ASP A 416 -16.03 8.53 20.82
N LEU A 417 -16.88 8.90 19.85
CA LEU A 417 -17.34 7.96 18.82
C LEU A 417 -16.20 7.45 17.96
N VAL A 418 -15.28 8.33 17.59
CA VAL A 418 -14.07 7.92 16.83
C VAL A 418 -13.25 6.93 17.65
N ARG A 419 -13.02 7.22 18.94
CA ARG A 419 -12.29 6.31 19.85
C ARG A 419 -12.96 4.95 19.95
N GLN A 420 -14.28 4.90 20.14
CA GLN A 420 -15.06 3.66 20.19
C GLN A 420 -14.93 2.88 18.89
N SER A 421 -15.08 3.56 17.75
CA SER A 421 -14.93 2.92 16.43
C SER A 421 -13.56 2.27 16.26
N VAL A 422 -12.48 2.98 16.62
CA VAL A 422 -11.10 2.46 16.54
C VAL A 422 -10.91 1.26 17.47
N GLN A 423 -11.44 1.31 18.70
CA GLN A 423 -11.39 0.19 19.65
C GLN A 423 -12.12 -1.03 19.12
N HIS A 424 -13.31 -0.87 18.53
CA HIS A 424 -14.05 -1.96 17.90
C HIS A 424 -13.31 -2.54 16.69
N ALA A 425 -12.69 -1.69 15.85
CA ALA A 425 -11.86 -2.14 14.74
C ALA A 425 -10.67 -2.99 15.21
N LEU A 426 -10.01 -2.58 16.31
CA LEU A 426 -8.89 -3.33 16.90
C LEU A 426 -9.29 -4.70 17.44
N ALA A 427 -10.57 -4.92 17.72
CA ALA A 427 -11.11 -6.19 18.21
C ALA A 427 -11.47 -7.18 17.08
N THR A 428 -11.46 -6.76 15.82
CA THR A 428 -11.75 -7.61 14.66
C THR A 428 -10.56 -8.48 14.27
N LYS A 429 -10.79 -9.57 13.51
CA LYS A 429 -9.74 -10.46 13.03
C LYS A 429 -9.00 -9.82 11.84
N SER A 430 -9.72 -9.27 10.90
CA SER A 430 -9.19 -8.66 9.66
C SER A 430 -8.23 -7.49 9.89
N VAL A 431 -8.22 -6.90 11.09
CA VAL A 431 -7.24 -5.86 11.45
C VAL A 431 -5.79 -6.38 11.37
N ASN A 432 -5.59 -7.68 11.49
CA ASN A 432 -4.26 -8.32 11.42
C ASN A 432 -3.82 -8.65 9.98
N ASN A 433 -4.75 -8.67 9.02
CA ASN A 433 -4.44 -8.99 7.62
C ASN A 433 -3.77 -7.83 6.90
N GLY A 434 -4.01 -6.59 7.34
CA GLY A 434 -3.32 -5.41 6.81
C GLY A 434 -1.93 -5.24 7.47
N PRO A 435 -0.90 -4.94 6.70
CA PRO A 435 0.48 -4.91 7.19
C PRO A 435 0.72 -3.90 8.30
N THR A 436 -0.05 -2.82 8.33
CA THR A 436 0.11 -1.72 9.30
C THR A 436 -1.17 -1.34 10.04
N SER A 437 -2.32 -1.95 9.72
CA SER A 437 -3.63 -1.51 10.21
C SER A 437 -3.71 -1.45 11.73
N ARG A 438 -3.31 -2.51 12.42
CA ARG A 438 -3.33 -2.55 13.89
C ARG A 438 -2.47 -1.44 14.50
N ARG A 439 -1.25 -1.29 14.03
CA ARG A 439 -0.33 -0.25 14.53
C ARG A 439 -0.87 1.15 14.22
N TRP A 440 -1.33 1.37 12.99
CA TRP A 440 -1.92 2.65 12.60
C TRP A 440 -3.10 3.04 13.49
N LEU A 441 -4.01 2.10 13.78
CA LEU A 441 -5.16 2.33 14.68
C LEU A 441 -4.71 2.62 16.12
N GLN A 442 -3.69 1.94 16.61
CA GLN A 442 -3.12 2.19 17.95
C GLN A 442 -2.50 3.60 18.04
N ASP A 443 -1.69 3.98 17.05
CA ASP A 443 -1.08 5.31 16.98
C ASP A 443 -2.15 6.40 16.85
N PHE A 444 -3.18 6.15 16.03
CA PHE A 444 -4.30 7.07 15.88
C PHE A 444 -5.10 7.23 17.19
N LEU A 445 -5.28 6.16 17.94
CA LEU A 445 -5.95 6.19 19.24
C LEU A 445 -5.18 7.07 20.26
N GLN A 446 -3.85 7.01 20.24
CA GLN A 446 -3.01 7.88 21.06
C GLN A 446 -3.17 9.35 20.65
N GLN A 447 -3.19 9.65 19.35
CA GLN A 447 -3.37 11.01 18.84
C GLN A 447 -4.71 11.60 19.27
N ILE A 448 -5.80 10.82 19.29
CA ILE A 448 -7.12 11.24 19.79
C ILE A 448 -7.04 11.67 21.26
N GLY A 449 -6.18 11.02 22.06
CA GLY A 449 -6.03 11.32 23.50
C GLY A 449 -5.32 12.64 23.83
N HIS A 450 -4.58 13.21 22.86
CA HIS A 450 -3.71 14.37 23.08
C HIS A 450 -4.21 15.68 22.43
N ARG A 451 -5.35 15.67 21.73
CA ARG A 451 -5.85 16.86 21.04
C ARG A 451 -7.06 17.50 21.73
N GLU A 452 -7.00 18.84 21.82
CA GLU A 452 -8.17 19.67 22.11
C GLU A 452 -9.10 19.71 20.88
N ASN A 453 -10.42 19.78 21.13
CA ASN A 453 -11.44 19.87 20.09
C ASN A 453 -11.23 21.12 19.22
N HIS A 454 -10.96 20.96 17.95
CA HIS A 454 -10.86 22.06 16.98
C HIS A 454 -12.25 22.38 16.40
N VAL A 455 -13.10 23.03 17.20
CA VAL A 455 -14.48 23.41 16.82
C VAL A 455 -14.53 24.16 15.49
N PHE A 456 -13.60 25.09 15.26
CA PHE A 456 -13.56 25.89 14.04
C PHE A 456 -13.27 25.03 12.77
N ALA A 457 -12.38 24.05 12.85
CA ALA A 457 -12.10 23.17 11.73
C ALA A 457 -13.31 22.28 11.39
N TYR A 458 -14.03 21.84 12.41
CA TYR A 458 -15.25 21.07 12.23
C TYR A 458 -16.39 21.89 11.61
N GLU A 459 -16.56 23.14 12.03
CA GLU A 459 -17.53 24.05 11.42
C GLU A 459 -17.24 24.32 9.94
N ASN A 460 -15.97 24.48 9.56
CA ASN A 460 -15.56 24.62 8.17
C ASN A 460 -15.89 23.34 7.36
N PHE A 461 -15.67 22.18 7.93
CA PHE A 461 -16.06 20.91 7.34
C PHE A 461 -17.57 20.82 7.08
N LEU A 462 -18.40 21.23 8.06
CA LEU A 462 -19.86 21.23 7.90
C LEU A 462 -20.32 22.25 6.85
N ALA A 463 -19.74 23.45 6.85
CA ALA A 463 -20.07 24.49 5.87
C ALA A 463 -19.68 24.06 4.44
N TYR A 464 -18.53 23.44 4.26
CA TYR A 464 -18.11 22.89 2.98
C TYR A 464 -19.10 21.82 2.50
N ASN A 465 -19.49 20.89 3.38
CA ASN A 465 -20.41 19.81 3.03
C ASN A 465 -21.82 20.30 2.72
N THR A 466 -22.33 21.28 3.45
CA THR A 466 -23.62 21.91 3.13
C THR A 466 -23.63 22.44 1.70
N ARG A 467 -22.61 23.21 1.32
CA ARG A 467 -22.46 23.76 -0.03
C ARG A 467 -22.33 22.66 -1.11
N LEU A 468 -21.58 21.60 -0.79
CA LEU A 468 -21.38 20.50 -1.72
C LEU A 468 -22.64 19.64 -1.86
N ASP A 469 -23.36 19.40 -0.77
CA ASP A 469 -24.61 18.65 -0.77
C ASP A 469 -25.72 19.40 -1.54
N ASP A 470 -25.84 20.71 -1.37
CA ASP A 470 -26.76 21.55 -2.15
C ASP A 470 -26.47 21.42 -3.65
N HIS A 471 -25.19 21.44 -4.04
CA HIS A 471 -24.75 21.29 -5.43
C HIS A 471 -25.04 19.90 -6.01
N ARG A 472 -24.89 18.86 -5.18
CA ARG A 472 -25.02 17.44 -5.58
C ARG A 472 -26.41 16.85 -5.36
N GLY A 473 -27.30 17.55 -4.66
CA GLY A 473 -28.60 17.03 -4.23
C GLY A 473 -28.48 15.88 -3.22
N THR A 474 -27.45 15.90 -2.39
CA THR A 474 -27.17 14.91 -1.34
C THR A 474 -27.40 15.49 0.07
N CYS A 475 -27.28 14.70 1.12
CA CYS A 475 -27.49 15.18 2.49
C CYS A 475 -26.61 14.40 3.48
N LEU A 476 -25.62 15.08 4.07
CA LEU A 476 -24.71 14.51 5.08
C LEU A 476 -25.48 13.87 6.23
N GLY A 477 -26.44 14.59 6.81
CA GLY A 477 -27.19 14.13 7.98
C GLY A 477 -28.10 12.93 7.74
N LYS A 478 -28.43 12.59 6.48
CA LYS A 478 -29.17 11.36 6.16
C LYS A 478 -28.26 10.12 6.17
N ILE A 479 -26.99 10.29 5.84
CA ILE A 479 -26.03 9.18 5.69
C ILE A 479 -25.16 9.04 6.93
N LEU A 480 -24.73 10.17 7.51
CA LEU A 480 -23.83 10.27 8.65
C LEU A 480 -24.48 11.21 9.70
N PRO A 481 -25.58 10.80 10.34
CA PRO A 481 -26.32 11.65 11.30
C PRO A 481 -25.46 12.05 12.50
N GLU A 482 -24.49 11.22 12.90
CA GLU A 482 -23.55 11.49 13.98
C GLU A 482 -22.67 12.73 13.74
N LEU A 483 -22.55 13.18 12.50
CA LEU A 483 -21.83 14.41 12.14
C LEU A 483 -22.71 15.67 12.27
N ILE A 484 -24.01 15.55 12.46
CA ILE A 484 -24.96 16.70 12.52
C ILE A 484 -25.64 16.77 13.87
N ASP A 485 -25.92 15.65 14.51
CA ASP A 485 -26.70 15.58 15.74
C ASP A 485 -25.85 16.01 16.95
N ARG A 486 -26.07 17.27 17.40
CA ARG A 486 -25.40 17.83 18.58
C ARG A 486 -25.74 17.09 19.90
N LYS A 487 -26.77 16.23 19.93
CA LYS A 487 -27.08 15.40 21.11
C LYS A 487 -26.19 14.17 21.22
N LEU A 488 -25.51 13.80 20.14
CA LEU A 488 -24.52 12.73 20.08
C LEU A 488 -23.08 13.24 20.21
N GLN A 489 -22.90 14.55 20.31
CA GLN A 489 -21.65 15.24 20.60
C GLN A 489 -21.51 15.52 22.09
#